data_17e61784d0862a62ea08daf9b14a9b3c
#
_entry.id   17e61784d0862a62ea08daf9b14a9b3c
#
_cell.length_a   1.000
_cell.length_b   1.000
_cell.length_c   1.000
_cell.angle_alpha   90.00
_cell.angle_beta   90.00
_cell.angle_gamma   90.00
#
_symmetry.space_group_name_H-M   'P 1'
#
loop_
_entity.id
_entity.type
_entity.pdbx_description
1 polymer ?
#
loop_
_entity_poly.entity_id
_entity_poly.type
_entity_poly.pdbx_seq_one_letter_code
_entity_poly.pdbx_strand_id
1 'polypeptide(L)'
;MKKIFTIVIIALIVACSKSDNKTGNVELSGNIEGLKQGKLFIQQLKDTNLVIIDSIMISGESNFETKFQIEEPQMLYLSLDRGTTKSIDNSIHFFAEPGKMKIETTLDGFYANAKISGSENQKIYEKYLKIKSNLNDENLDLLEKEIKNNV
;
A
#
# COMPACT_ATOMS: atom_id res chain seq x y z
N MET A 1 -37.25 -54.91 -6.81
CA MET A 1 -36.57 -54.13 -7.87
C MET A 1 -36.85 -52.66 -7.65
N LYS A 2 -36.03 -51.98 -6.87
CA LYS A 2 -36.05 -50.53 -6.75
C LYS A 2 -34.59 -50.08 -6.66
N LYS A 3 -34.00 -49.84 -7.82
CA LYS A 3 -32.65 -49.29 -7.94
C LYS A 3 -32.79 -47.77 -8.04
N ILE A 4 -32.44 -47.09 -6.97
CA ILE A 4 -31.35 -46.13 -6.90
C ILE A 4 -31.50 -44.99 -7.88
N PHE A 5 -31.95 -43.87 -7.36
CA PHE A 5 -31.70 -42.57 -7.93
C PHE A 5 -31.00 -41.70 -6.89
N THR A 6 -29.76 -42.06 -6.66
CA THR A 6 -28.86 -41.16 -5.90
C THR A 6 -28.18 -40.27 -6.88
N ILE A 7 -28.86 -39.21 -7.28
CA ILE A 7 -28.23 -38.11 -8.01
C ILE A 7 -27.50 -37.30 -6.95
N VAL A 8 -26.19 -37.43 -6.98
CA VAL A 8 -25.25 -36.58 -6.31
C VAL A 8 -25.41 -35.19 -6.90
N ILE A 9 -26.10 -34.32 -6.17
CA ILE A 9 -26.05 -32.88 -6.40
C ILE A 9 -24.71 -32.41 -5.84
N ILE A 10 -23.68 -32.46 -6.69
CA ILE A 10 -22.47 -31.68 -6.48
C ILE A 10 -22.87 -30.22 -6.69
N ALA A 11 -23.24 -29.57 -5.61
CA ALA A 11 -23.38 -28.14 -5.59
C ALA A 11 -21.99 -27.53 -5.90
N LEU A 12 -21.81 -27.11 -7.13
CA LEU A 12 -20.75 -26.20 -7.53
C LEU A 12 -20.95 -24.92 -6.75
N ILE A 13 -20.27 -24.80 -5.63
CA ILE A 13 -20.05 -23.53 -4.96
C ILE A 13 -19.06 -22.79 -5.83
N VAL A 14 -19.58 -22.18 -6.88
CA VAL A 14 -18.86 -21.11 -7.57
C VAL A 14 -18.84 -19.96 -6.59
N ALA A 15 -17.78 -19.89 -5.80
CA ALA A 15 -17.44 -18.70 -5.07
C ALA A 15 -17.22 -17.60 -6.11
N CYS A 16 -18.26 -16.85 -6.41
CA CYS A 16 -18.14 -15.58 -7.10
C CYS A 16 -17.39 -14.64 -6.16
N SER A 17 -16.05 -14.67 -6.24
CA SER A 17 -15.29 -13.51 -5.86
C SER A 17 -15.75 -12.41 -6.82
N LYS A 18 -16.41 -11.39 -6.33
CA LYS A 18 -16.63 -10.15 -7.07
C LYS A 18 -15.27 -9.56 -7.37
N SER A 19 -14.71 -9.98 -8.48
CA SER A 19 -13.65 -9.25 -9.13
C SER A 19 -14.34 -8.00 -9.69
N ASP A 20 -14.22 -6.89 -8.99
CA ASP A 20 -14.46 -5.59 -9.60
C ASP A 20 -13.50 -5.51 -10.78
N ASN A 21 -14.03 -5.56 -11.99
CA ASN A 21 -13.25 -5.45 -13.23
C ASN A 21 -12.73 -4.02 -13.39
N LYS A 22 -11.89 -3.60 -12.42
CA LYS A 22 -11.19 -2.33 -12.52
C LYS A 22 -10.19 -2.42 -13.66
N THR A 23 -10.22 -1.46 -14.54
CA THR A 23 -9.26 -1.32 -15.63
C THR A 23 -8.24 -0.25 -15.28
N GLY A 24 -7.00 -0.44 -15.71
CA GLY A 24 -5.93 0.51 -15.46
C GLY A 24 -4.59 -0.02 -15.93
N ASN A 25 -3.63 0.87 -16.02
CA ASN A 25 -2.26 0.53 -16.40
C ASN A 25 -1.36 0.20 -15.21
N VAL A 26 -1.83 0.41 -13.97
CA VAL A 26 -1.16 -0.01 -12.74
C VAL A 26 -1.95 -1.15 -12.11
N GLU A 27 -1.29 -2.27 -11.88
CA GLU A 27 -1.79 -3.40 -11.10
C GLU A 27 -1.09 -3.39 -9.75
N LEU A 28 -1.77 -2.96 -8.70
CA LEU A 28 -1.24 -2.91 -7.35
C LEU A 28 -1.80 -4.07 -6.53
N SER A 29 -0.90 -4.87 -5.97
CA SER A 29 -1.23 -5.94 -5.03
C SER A 29 -0.46 -5.77 -3.73
N GLY A 30 -0.89 -6.46 -2.68
CA GLY A 30 -0.13 -6.43 -1.44
C GLY A 30 -0.74 -7.25 -0.31
N ASN A 31 -0.03 -7.21 0.81
CA ASN A 31 -0.45 -7.83 2.05
C ASN A 31 -0.19 -6.89 3.22
N ILE A 32 -1.15 -6.78 4.12
CA ILE A 32 -1.02 -6.01 5.36
C ILE A 32 -1.20 -6.99 6.51
N GLU A 33 -0.10 -7.57 6.97
CA GLU A 33 -0.13 -8.56 8.04
C GLU A 33 -0.85 -8.01 9.27
N GLY A 34 -1.82 -8.76 9.78
CA GLY A 34 -2.64 -8.38 10.93
C GLY A 34 -3.91 -7.59 10.58
N LEU A 35 -4.06 -7.07 9.37
CA LEU A 35 -5.28 -6.37 8.95
C LEU A 35 -6.31 -7.38 8.42
N LYS A 36 -7.40 -7.58 9.16
CA LYS A 36 -8.51 -8.47 8.76
C LYS A 36 -9.73 -7.74 8.25
N GLN A 37 -9.90 -6.51 8.67
CA GLN A 37 -11.01 -5.64 8.25
C GLN A 37 -10.54 -4.19 8.19
N GLY A 38 -10.96 -3.48 7.15
CA GLY A 38 -10.64 -2.07 7.01
C GLY A 38 -10.86 -1.58 5.59
N LYS A 39 -10.60 -0.32 5.39
CA LYS A 39 -10.64 0.32 4.09
C LYS A 39 -9.31 0.97 3.78
N LEU A 40 -8.79 0.70 2.61
CA LEU A 40 -7.61 1.35 2.07
C LEU A 40 -8.04 2.38 1.04
N PHE A 41 -7.33 3.49 0.99
CA PHE A 41 -7.49 4.50 -0.04
C PHE A 41 -6.19 4.65 -0.82
N ILE A 42 -6.28 4.71 -2.13
CA ILE A 42 -5.20 5.20 -2.98
C ILE A 42 -5.51 6.66 -3.26
N GLN A 43 -4.58 7.53 -2.91
CA GLN A 43 -4.76 8.97 -2.97
C GLN A 43 -3.65 9.63 -3.77
N GLN A 44 -4.00 10.70 -4.44
CA GLN A 44 -3.09 11.60 -5.15
C GLN A 44 -3.11 12.97 -4.48
N LEU A 45 -1.94 13.58 -4.34
CA LEU A 45 -1.87 14.97 -3.91
C LEU A 45 -2.17 15.89 -5.11
N LYS A 46 -3.26 16.65 -5.03
CA LYS A 46 -3.60 17.71 -5.98
C LYS A 46 -3.57 19.05 -5.24
N ASP A 47 -2.66 19.91 -5.66
CA ASP A 47 -2.34 21.15 -4.95
C ASP A 47 -1.95 20.87 -3.49
N THR A 48 -2.85 21.05 -2.54
CA THR A 48 -2.64 20.82 -1.11
C THR A 48 -3.57 19.74 -0.53
N ASN A 49 -4.39 19.10 -1.37
CA ASN A 49 -5.41 18.15 -0.92
C ASN A 49 -5.13 16.74 -1.43
N LEU A 50 -5.31 15.76 -0.55
CA LEU A 50 -5.32 14.36 -0.93
C LEU A 50 -6.68 13.99 -1.54
N VAL A 51 -6.66 13.63 -2.82
CA VAL A 51 -7.84 13.18 -3.56
C VAL A 51 -7.81 11.69 -3.69
N ILE A 52 -8.91 11.03 -3.34
CA ILE A 52 -9.04 9.58 -3.46
C ILE A 52 -9.24 9.24 -4.94
N ILE A 53 -8.35 8.42 -5.49
CA ILE A 53 -8.46 7.89 -6.85
C ILE A 53 -8.99 6.45 -6.86
N ASP A 54 -8.79 5.71 -5.78
CA ASP A 54 -9.34 4.37 -5.61
C ASP A 54 -9.53 4.00 -4.15
N SER A 55 -10.37 2.99 -3.89
CA SER A 55 -10.58 2.43 -2.56
C SER A 55 -10.73 0.92 -2.60
N ILE A 56 -10.19 0.26 -1.56
CA ILE A 56 -10.15 -1.19 -1.44
C ILE A 56 -10.73 -1.57 -0.08
N MET A 57 -11.70 -2.48 -0.07
CA MET A 57 -12.24 -3.03 1.16
C MET A 57 -11.50 -4.32 1.51
N ILE A 58 -10.98 -4.39 2.73
CA ILE A 58 -10.40 -5.59 3.31
C ILE A 58 -11.48 -6.27 4.15
N SER A 59 -11.75 -7.54 3.85
CA SER A 59 -12.76 -8.33 4.56
C SER A 59 -12.32 -9.78 4.67
N GLY A 60 -11.74 -10.14 5.82
CA GLY A 60 -11.32 -11.50 6.18
C GLY A 60 -9.85 -11.80 5.87
N GLU A 61 -9.34 -11.42 4.72
CA GLU A 61 -7.95 -11.67 4.31
C GLU A 61 -7.13 -10.38 4.29
N SER A 62 -5.86 -10.49 4.67
CA SER A 62 -4.92 -9.35 4.70
C SER A 62 -4.41 -8.95 3.31
N ASN A 63 -4.73 -9.73 2.30
CA ASN A 63 -4.32 -9.45 0.92
C ASN A 63 -5.26 -8.45 0.26
N PHE A 64 -4.70 -7.64 -0.61
CA PHE A 64 -5.47 -6.73 -1.45
C PHE A 64 -4.92 -6.71 -2.88
N GLU A 65 -5.79 -6.41 -3.81
CA GLU A 65 -5.46 -6.21 -5.22
C GLU A 65 -6.38 -5.14 -5.81
N THR A 66 -5.81 -4.28 -6.64
CA THR A 66 -6.58 -3.28 -7.38
C THR A 66 -5.86 -2.87 -8.67
N LYS A 67 -6.64 -2.24 -9.58
CA LYS A 67 -6.12 -1.65 -10.81
C LYS A 67 -6.63 -0.23 -10.93
N PHE A 68 -5.75 0.67 -11.33
CA PHE A 68 -6.09 2.06 -11.58
C PHE A 68 -5.25 2.64 -12.70
N GLN A 69 -5.70 3.78 -13.21
CA GLN A 69 -5.06 4.46 -14.33
C GLN A 69 -4.25 5.65 -13.86
N ILE A 70 -3.03 5.77 -14.38
CA ILE A 70 -2.20 6.98 -14.26
C ILE A 70 -1.72 7.40 -15.63
N GLU A 71 -1.48 8.69 -15.83
CA GLU A 71 -0.96 9.24 -17.09
C GLU A 71 0.56 9.15 -17.14
N GLU A 72 1.21 9.43 -16.03
CA GLU A 72 2.66 9.43 -15.87
C GLU A 72 3.06 8.85 -14.49
N PRO A 73 4.31 8.39 -14.32
CA PRO A 73 4.81 7.99 -13.02
C PRO A 73 4.71 9.12 -12.00
N GLN A 74 4.11 8.83 -10.85
CA GLN A 74 3.83 9.85 -9.85
C GLN A 74 3.81 9.29 -8.43
N MET A 75 4.01 10.19 -7.45
CA MET A 75 3.86 9.86 -6.04
C MET A 75 2.39 9.68 -5.68
N LEU A 76 2.06 8.52 -5.14
CA LEU A 76 0.75 8.21 -4.58
C LEU A 76 0.87 7.83 -3.10
N TYR A 77 -0.28 7.76 -2.44
CA TYR A 77 -0.41 7.47 -1.03
C TYR A 77 -1.38 6.31 -0.85
N LEU A 78 -0.91 5.23 -0.24
CA LEU A 78 -1.77 4.14 0.24
C LEU A 78 -2.09 4.43 1.70
N SER A 79 -3.32 4.80 2.00
CA SER A 79 -3.76 5.19 3.34
C SER A 79 -4.73 4.18 3.92
N LEU A 80 -4.52 3.81 5.19
CA LEU A 80 -5.42 2.97 5.95
C LEU A 80 -6.42 3.85 6.70
N ASP A 81 -7.71 3.61 6.49
CA ASP A 81 -8.78 4.27 7.24
C ASP A 81 -8.83 3.74 8.68
N ARG A 82 -8.37 4.53 9.60
CA ARG A 82 -8.45 4.28 11.05
C ARG A 82 -9.46 5.19 11.76
N GLY A 83 -10.35 5.80 11.00
CA GLY A 83 -11.41 6.67 11.49
C GLY A 83 -10.93 8.04 11.97
N THR A 84 -10.38 8.13 13.18
CA THR A 84 -10.12 9.43 13.84
C THR A 84 -8.68 9.93 13.74
N THR A 85 -7.72 9.09 13.36
CA THR A 85 -6.31 9.48 13.34
C THR A 85 -5.83 9.81 11.93
N LYS A 86 -5.37 11.05 11.74
CA LYS A 86 -4.64 11.50 10.55
C LYS A 86 -3.14 11.35 10.75
N SER A 87 -2.69 10.29 11.42
CA SER A 87 -1.27 10.05 11.62
C SER A 87 -0.58 9.74 10.30
N ILE A 88 0.65 10.23 10.14
CA ILE A 88 1.52 9.89 9.01
C ILE A 88 1.77 8.38 8.93
N ASP A 89 1.74 7.68 10.06
CA ASP A 89 1.90 6.23 10.14
C ASP A 89 0.76 5.44 9.47
N ASN A 90 -0.33 6.11 9.13
CA ASN A 90 -1.45 5.52 8.42
C ASN A 90 -1.33 5.62 6.89
N SER A 91 -0.23 6.13 6.37
CA SER A 91 -0.05 6.37 4.94
C SER A 91 1.33 5.96 4.45
N ILE A 92 1.36 5.10 3.45
CA ILE A 92 2.57 4.68 2.74
C ILE A 92 2.69 5.52 1.47
N HIS A 93 3.81 6.20 1.31
CA HIS A 93 4.12 6.95 0.10
C HIS A 93 4.82 6.02 -0.89
N PHE A 94 4.39 6.00 -2.13
CA PHE A 94 4.99 5.15 -3.14
C PHE A 94 4.96 5.80 -4.53
N PHE A 95 6.00 5.56 -5.31
CA PHE A 95 6.02 5.96 -6.72
C PHE A 95 5.28 4.92 -7.55
N ALA A 96 4.10 5.29 -8.03
CA ALA A 96 3.34 4.50 -8.98
C ALA A 96 3.86 4.70 -10.40
N GLU A 97 4.02 3.60 -11.13
CA GLU A 97 4.32 3.60 -12.56
C GLU A 97 3.52 2.46 -13.25
N PRO A 98 3.29 2.55 -14.56
CA PRO A 98 2.58 1.50 -15.28
C PRO A 98 3.26 0.13 -15.10
N GLY A 99 2.47 -0.88 -14.78
CA GLY A 99 2.95 -2.26 -14.56
C GLY A 99 2.44 -2.88 -13.28
N LYS A 100 3.12 -3.93 -12.83
CA LYS A 100 2.76 -4.67 -11.62
C LYS A 100 3.60 -4.19 -10.45
N MET A 101 2.91 -3.77 -9.41
CA MET A 101 3.53 -3.30 -8.17
C MET A 101 3.04 -4.12 -6.98
N LYS A 102 3.89 -4.21 -5.96
CA LYS A 102 3.54 -4.90 -4.71
C LYS A 102 3.94 -4.06 -3.50
N ILE A 103 3.04 -4.00 -2.51
CA ILE A 103 3.29 -3.38 -1.21
C ILE A 103 3.03 -4.42 -0.12
N GLU A 104 4.03 -4.70 0.71
CA GLU A 104 3.94 -5.58 1.87
C GLU A 104 4.23 -4.78 3.12
N THR A 105 3.40 -4.92 4.14
CA THR A 105 3.58 -4.24 5.41
C THR A 105 2.84 -4.96 6.55
N THR A 106 2.91 -4.41 7.76
CA THR A 106 2.18 -4.89 8.94
C THR A 106 1.23 -3.81 9.44
N LEU A 107 0.18 -4.22 10.14
CA LEU A 107 -0.79 -3.26 10.70
C LEU A 107 -0.15 -2.32 11.73
N ASP A 108 0.73 -2.83 12.58
CA ASP A 108 1.37 -2.07 13.67
C ASP A 108 2.51 -1.16 13.19
N GLY A 109 3.08 -1.44 12.05
CA GLY A 109 4.12 -0.61 11.45
C GLY A 109 3.78 -0.25 10.02
N PHE A 110 2.56 0.24 9.77
CA PHE A 110 2.01 0.38 8.44
C PHE A 110 2.92 1.16 7.49
N TYR A 111 3.47 2.29 7.91
CA TYR A 111 4.45 3.05 7.15
C TYR A 111 5.87 2.49 7.32
N ALA A 112 6.27 2.23 8.57
CA ALA A 112 7.66 1.91 8.90
C ALA A 112 8.14 0.56 8.34
N ASN A 113 7.23 -0.42 8.23
CA ASN A 113 7.53 -1.77 7.74
C ASN A 113 7.19 -1.97 6.26
N ALA A 114 6.81 -0.90 5.56
CA ALA A 114 6.41 -0.98 4.17
C ALA A 114 7.60 -1.38 3.27
N LYS A 115 7.38 -2.42 2.47
CA LYS A 115 8.28 -2.87 1.41
C LYS A 115 7.55 -2.74 0.08
N ILE A 116 8.13 -1.97 -0.82
CA ILE A 116 7.52 -1.64 -2.11
C ILE A 116 8.40 -2.21 -3.22
N SER A 117 7.78 -2.84 -4.20
CA SER A 117 8.48 -3.43 -5.34
C SER A 117 7.69 -3.25 -6.64
N GLY A 118 8.37 -3.43 -7.78
CA GLY A 118 7.75 -3.34 -9.10
C GLY A 118 7.84 -1.95 -9.74
N SER A 119 8.56 -0.98 -9.14
CA SER A 119 8.78 0.35 -9.69
C SER A 119 10.26 0.73 -9.68
N GLU A 120 10.79 1.18 -10.80
CA GLU A 120 12.15 1.72 -10.87
C GLU A 120 12.24 3.11 -10.24
N ASN A 121 11.20 3.93 -10.39
CA ASN A 121 11.12 5.24 -9.74
C ASN A 121 11.09 5.11 -8.22
N GLN A 122 10.44 4.08 -7.68
CA GLN A 122 10.46 3.77 -6.25
C GLN A 122 11.89 3.48 -5.76
N LYS A 123 12.66 2.68 -6.49
CA LYS A 123 14.06 2.38 -6.14
C LYS A 123 14.94 3.64 -6.10
N ILE A 124 14.71 4.56 -7.03
CA ILE A 124 15.41 5.86 -7.07
C ILE A 124 15.02 6.70 -5.86
N TYR A 125 13.72 6.74 -5.54
CA TYR A 125 13.20 7.46 -4.39
C TYR A 125 13.75 6.92 -3.06
N GLU A 126 13.83 5.61 -2.89
CA GLU A 126 14.43 4.98 -1.71
C GLU A 126 15.93 5.31 -1.55
N LYS A 127 16.67 5.34 -2.67
CA LYS A 127 18.07 5.80 -2.65
C LYS A 127 18.18 7.27 -2.21
N TYR A 128 17.30 8.13 -2.71
CA TYR A 128 17.24 9.53 -2.30
C TYR A 128 16.96 9.66 -0.80
N LEU A 129 15.96 8.92 -0.28
CA LEU A 129 15.63 8.94 1.15
C LEU A 129 16.79 8.48 2.01
N LYS A 130 17.54 7.46 1.58
CA LYS A 130 18.72 6.98 2.28
C LYS A 130 19.83 8.03 2.32
N ILE A 131 20.11 8.70 1.20
CA ILE A 131 21.10 9.79 1.15
C ILE A 131 20.67 10.92 2.07
N LYS A 132 19.41 11.32 2.01
CA LYS A 132 18.85 12.36 2.87
C LYS A 132 18.96 12.03 4.36
N SER A 133 18.68 10.79 4.75
CA SER A 133 18.84 10.33 6.14
C SER A 133 20.29 10.44 6.58
N ASN A 134 21.24 9.92 5.80
CA ASN A 134 22.66 9.98 6.13
C ASN A 134 23.14 11.42 6.32
N LEU A 135 22.73 12.34 5.44
CA LEU A 135 23.08 13.78 5.57
C LEU A 135 22.50 14.40 6.84
N ASN A 136 21.27 14.03 7.21
CA ASN A 136 20.67 14.50 8.45
C ASN A 136 21.44 14.00 9.67
N ASP A 137 21.84 12.73 9.67
CA ASP A 137 22.60 12.11 10.77
C ASP A 137 23.98 12.79 10.91
N GLU A 138 24.68 13.04 9.80
CA GLU A 138 25.95 13.80 9.81
C GLU A 138 25.77 15.23 10.33
N ASN A 139 24.71 15.92 9.93
CA ASN A 139 24.40 17.26 10.43
C ASN A 139 24.12 17.28 11.94
N LEU A 140 23.39 16.28 12.45
CA LEU A 140 23.12 16.15 13.88
C LEU A 140 24.40 15.92 14.66
N ASP A 141 25.29 15.05 14.18
CA ASP A 141 26.60 14.80 14.79
C ASP A 141 27.47 16.06 14.86
N LEU A 142 27.46 16.86 13.79
CA LEU A 142 28.20 18.12 13.75
C LEU A 142 27.64 19.13 14.75
N LEU A 143 26.33 19.29 14.82
CA LEU A 143 25.66 20.15 15.79
C LEU A 143 25.95 19.74 17.23
N GLU A 144 25.92 18.45 17.51
CA GLU A 144 26.25 17.92 18.85
C GLU A 144 27.69 18.23 19.25
N LYS A 145 28.63 18.08 18.32
CA LYS A 145 30.05 18.42 18.55
C LYS A 145 30.24 19.92 18.81
N GLU A 146 29.54 20.76 18.01
CA GLU A 146 29.60 22.20 18.16
C GLU A 146 29.06 22.66 19.53
N ILE A 147 27.94 22.09 19.98
CA ILE A 147 27.36 22.37 21.29
C ILE A 147 28.33 21.95 22.42
N LYS A 148 28.94 20.77 22.32
CA LYS A 148 29.91 20.29 23.34
C LYS A 148 31.18 21.13 23.42
N ASN A 149 31.61 21.73 22.32
CA ASN A 149 32.81 22.57 22.28
C ASN A 149 32.57 24.00 22.78
N ASN A 150 31.31 24.43 22.86
CA ASN A 150 30.92 25.78 23.25
C ASN A 150 30.43 25.85 24.73
N VAL A 151 30.48 24.76 25.46
CA VAL A 151 30.19 24.64 26.91
C VAL A 151 31.47 24.39 27.67
#